data_4c4c55aef673e1a6b9c939e02c45a261
#
_entry.id   4c4c55aef673e1a6b9c939e02c45a261
#
_cell.length_a   1.000
_cell.length_b   1.000
_cell.length_c   1.000
_cell.angle_alpha   90.00
_cell.angle_beta   90.00
_cell.angle_gamma   90.00
#
_symmetry.space_group_name_H-M   'P 1'
#
loop_
_entity.id
_entity.type
_entity.pdbx_description
1 polymer ?
#
loop_
_entity_poly.entity_id
_entity_poly.type
_entity_poly.pdbx_seq_one_letter_code
_entity_poly.pdbx_strand_id
1 'polypeptide(L)'
;MRTHLCGLIDESLIGQSVTLCGWADVARDLGGLCFIDLRDHEGIVQVVAEPSDAEGNAAVIATAAGVGYEDCLRVTGTVRRRESVNAKIRTGQVEVVATAIEVLNEAEPLPFHHHENPGEDIRLKYRYLDLRHPEMQRRMRVRTKLVSALRRWLDGRGFQDIETPILTRATPEG
;
A
#
# COMPACT_ATOMS: atom_id res chain seq x y z
N MET A 1 0.62 15.61 -3.30
CA MET A 1 0.97 14.81 -2.10
C MET A 1 -0.29 14.07 -1.68
N ARG A 2 -0.24 12.83 -1.16
CA ARG A 2 -1.43 12.11 -0.70
C ARG A 2 -2.08 12.81 0.48
N THR A 3 -3.41 12.73 0.57
CA THR A 3 -4.19 13.27 1.70
C THR A 3 -4.45 12.19 2.76
N HIS A 4 -4.68 10.94 2.33
CA HIS A 4 -5.04 9.80 3.19
C HIS A 4 -4.24 8.56 2.81
N LEU A 5 -4.25 7.56 3.71
CA LEU A 5 -3.73 6.22 3.46
C LEU A 5 -4.86 5.32 2.95
N CYS A 6 -4.55 4.41 2.01
CA CYS A 6 -5.53 3.54 1.37
C CYS A 6 -6.32 2.70 2.38
N GLY A 7 -5.63 2.04 3.30
CA GLY A 7 -6.27 1.18 4.31
C GLY A 7 -7.02 1.92 5.42
N LEU A 8 -7.02 3.27 5.41
CA LEU A 8 -7.70 4.10 6.42
C LEU A 8 -8.93 4.84 5.88
N ILE A 9 -9.29 4.63 4.61
CA ILE A 9 -10.52 5.18 4.04
C ILE A 9 -11.71 4.47 4.66
N ASP A 10 -12.67 5.24 5.17
CA ASP A 10 -13.88 4.74 5.82
C ASP A 10 -15.12 5.57 5.46
N GLU A 11 -16.26 5.20 6.05
CA GLU A 11 -17.56 5.82 5.77
C GLU A 11 -17.64 7.31 6.19
N SER A 12 -16.79 7.78 7.09
CA SER A 12 -16.76 9.20 7.53
C SER A 12 -16.26 10.14 6.42
N LEU A 13 -15.60 9.58 5.40
CA LEU A 13 -15.06 10.31 4.26
C LEU A 13 -16.01 10.32 3.04
N ILE A 14 -17.19 9.68 3.13
CA ILE A 14 -18.14 9.66 2.01
C ILE A 14 -18.49 11.08 1.56
N GLY A 15 -18.41 11.31 0.24
CA GLY A 15 -18.61 12.62 -0.40
C GLY A 15 -17.39 13.51 -0.41
N GLN A 16 -16.31 13.15 0.28
CA GLN A 16 -15.08 13.92 0.29
C GLN A 16 -14.14 13.51 -0.84
N SER A 17 -13.41 14.49 -1.38
CA SER A 17 -12.33 14.25 -2.34
C SER A 17 -11.05 13.85 -1.59
N VAL A 18 -10.43 12.77 -2.05
CA VAL A 18 -9.18 12.24 -1.49
C VAL A 18 -8.13 12.07 -2.56
N THR A 19 -6.85 12.20 -2.19
CA THR A 19 -5.71 11.83 -3.03
C THR A 19 -4.95 10.69 -2.33
N LEU A 20 -4.82 9.57 -3.01
CA LEU A 20 -4.16 8.37 -2.53
C LEU A 20 -2.91 8.08 -3.36
N CYS A 21 -1.91 7.45 -2.73
CA CYS A 21 -0.76 6.88 -3.42
C CYS A 21 -0.55 5.46 -2.92
N GLY A 22 -0.34 4.54 -3.86
CA GLY A 22 -0.18 3.12 -3.53
C GLY A 22 0.24 2.31 -4.75
N TRP A 23 0.24 1.02 -4.58
CA TRP A 23 0.51 0.03 -5.63
C TRP A 23 -0.79 -0.65 -6.06
N ALA A 24 -0.94 -0.89 -7.36
CA ALA A 24 -2.06 -1.65 -7.91
C ALA A 24 -1.90 -3.13 -7.54
N ASP A 25 -2.75 -3.61 -6.64
CA ASP A 25 -2.75 -5.00 -6.17
C ASP A 25 -3.50 -5.93 -7.14
N VAL A 26 -4.64 -5.44 -7.64
CA VAL A 26 -5.44 -6.08 -8.68
C VAL A 26 -6.03 -4.99 -9.55
N ALA A 27 -5.95 -5.16 -10.86
CA ALA A 27 -6.64 -4.31 -11.83
C ALA A 27 -7.56 -5.18 -12.71
N ARG A 28 -8.78 -4.73 -12.96
CA ARG A 28 -9.80 -5.44 -13.74
C ARG A 28 -10.53 -4.43 -14.61
N ASP A 29 -10.56 -4.68 -15.91
CA ASP A 29 -11.38 -3.93 -16.88
C ASP A 29 -12.60 -4.79 -17.28
N LEU A 30 -13.79 -4.26 -17.09
CA LEU A 30 -15.06 -4.88 -17.45
C LEU A 30 -15.75 -4.10 -18.60
N GLY A 31 -14.98 -3.80 -19.64
CA GLY A 31 -15.50 -3.11 -20.82
C GLY A 31 -15.68 -1.61 -20.61
N GLY A 32 -14.66 -0.94 -20.04
CA GLY A 32 -14.64 0.49 -19.77
C GLY A 32 -15.08 0.87 -18.35
N LEU A 33 -15.43 -0.12 -17.52
CA LEU A 33 -15.59 0.04 -16.08
C LEU A 33 -14.40 -0.65 -15.42
N CYS A 34 -13.44 0.13 -14.93
CA CYS A 34 -12.20 -0.39 -14.37
C CYS A 34 -12.23 -0.37 -12.84
N PHE A 35 -11.78 -1.47 -12.23
CA PHE A 35 -11.61 -1.59 -10.79
C PHE A 35 -10.13 -1.82 -10.48
N ILE A 36 -9.58 -1.01 -9.57
CA ILE A 36 -8.21 -1.15 -9.11
C ILE A 36 -8.24 -1.28 -7.58
N ASP A 37 -7.72 -2.39 -7.06
CA ASP A 37 -7.46 -2.53 -5.64
C ASP A 37 -6.11 -1.83 -5.35
N LEU A 38 -6.16 -0.61 -4.83
CA LEU A 38 -5.00 0.21 -4.52
C LEU A 38 -4.52 -0.08 -3.10
N ARG A 39 -3.27 -0.50 -2.97
CA ARG A 39 -2.67 -0.97 -1.71
C ARG A 39 -1.57 -0.04 -1.22
N ASP A 40 -1.57 0.22 0.07
CA ASP A 40 -0.43 0.78 0.78
C ASP A 40 -0.08 -0.06 2.04
N HIS A 41 0.76 0.48 2.93
CA HIS A 41 1.17 -0.22 4.15
C HIS A 41 0.05 -0.35 5.20
N GLU A 42 -1.05 0.40 5.10
CA GLU A 42 -2.21 0.31 6.01
C GLU A 42 -3.30 -0.63 5.48
N GLY A 43 -3.30 -0.93 4.18
CA GLY A 43 -4.25 -1.85 3.59
C GLY A 43 -4.63 -1.50 2.16
N ILE A 44 -5.80 -1.94 1.76
CA ILE A 44 -6.32 -1.85 0.39
C ILE A 44 -7.60 -1.02 0.40
N VAL A 45 -7.81 -0.24 -0.67
CA VAL A 45 -9.10 0.38 -1.00
C VAL A 45 -9.41 0.13 -2.47
N GLN A 46 -10.66 -0.11 -2.82
CA GLN A 46 -11.10 -0.19 -4.20
C GLN A 46 -11.20 1.20 -4.80
N VAL A 47 -10.58 1.38 -5.95
CA VAL A 47 -10.72 2.52 -6.84
C VAL A 47 -11.57 2.09 -8.02
N VAL A 48 -12.50 2.94 -8.45
CA VAL A 48 -13.39 2.72 -9.60
C VAL A 48 -13.18 3.83 -10.61
N ALA A 49 -12.88 3.47 -11.84
CA ALA A 49 -12.94 4.37 -12.99
C ALA A 49 -14.14 3.94 -13.84
N GLU A 50 -15.19 4.76 -13.81
CA GLU A 50 -16.46 4.51 -14.49
C GLU A 50 -16.77 5.57 -15.51
N PRO A 51 -17.49 5.26 -16.61
CA PRO A 51 -17.91 6.23 -17.61
C PRO A 51 -18.75 7.36 -16.96
N SER A 52 -18.41 8.60 -17.30
CA SER A 52 -19.17 9.77 -16.91
C SER A 52 -19.02 10.88 -17.96
N ASP A 53 -19.92 11.85 -17.94
CA ASP A 53 -19.84 13.03 -18.84
C ASP A 53 -18.82 14.08 -18.39
N ALA A 54 -18.05 13.80 -17.33
CA ALA A 54 -17.03 14.71 -16.84
C ALA A 54 -15.88 14.85 -17.84
N GLU A 55 -15.42 16.08 -18.05
CA GLU A 55 -14.25 16.36 -18.87
C GLU A 55 -13.03 15.56 -18.37
N GLY A 56 -12.31 14.93 -19.31
CA GLY A 56 -11.15 14.09 -18.99
C GLY A 56 -11.45 12.67 -18.51
N ASN A 57 -12.71 12.29 -18.31
CA ASN A 57 -13.10 10.96 -17.84
C ASN A 57 -12.59 9.82 -18.75
N ALA A 58 -12.65 9.99 -20.07
CA ALA A 58 -12.13 9.02 -21.03
C ALA A 58 -10.63 8.75 -20.84
N ALA A 59 -9.84 9.76 -20.48
CA ALA A 59 -8.42 9.60 -20.18
C ALA A 59 -8.20 8.84 -18.88
N VAL A 60 -9.04 9.05 -17.86
CA VAL A 60 -9.00 8.30 -16.58
C VAL A 60 -9.25 6.81 -16.83
N ILE A 61 -10.29 6.47 -17.63
CA ILE A 61 -10.61 5.10 -17.99
C ILE A 61 -9.48 4.46 -18.81
N ALA A 62 -8.96 5.19 -19.81
CA ALA A 62 -7.85 4.69 -20.63
C ALA A 62 -6.60 4.41 -19.79
N THR A 63 -6.27 5.28 -18.82
CA THR A 63 -5.17 5.06 -17.89
C THR A 63 -5.46 3.86 -16.99
N ALA A 64 -6.67 3.76 -16.42
CA ALA A 64 -7.06 2.66 -15.54
C ALA A 64 -7.00 1.29 -16.23
N ALA A 65 -7.41 1.22 -17.51
CA ALA A 65 -7.35 -0.01 -18.30
C ALA A 65 -5.92 -0.48 -18.59
N GLY A 66 -4.94 0.44 -18.61
CA GLY A 66 -3.53 0.13 -18.82
C GLY A 66 -2.75 -0.22 -17.55
N VAL A 67 -3.36 -0.11 -16.36
CA VAL A 67 -2.66 -0.36 -15.08
C VAL A 67 -2.27 -1.83 -14.94
N GLY A 68 -0.99 -2.06 -14.72
CA GLY A 68 -0.41 -3.37 -14.41
C GLY A 68 -0.32 -3.65 -12.90
N TYR A 69 -0.02 -4.91 -12.58
CA TYR A 69 0.22 -5.34 -11.21
C TYR A 69 1.47 -4.65 -10.62
N GLU A 70 1.34 -4.13 -9.40
CA GLU A 70 2.39 -3.38 -8.67
C GLU A 70 2.79 -2.04 -9.32
N ASP A 71 2.07 -1.54 -10.32
CA ASP A 71 2.25 -0.16 -10.75
C ASP A 71 2.02 0.81 -9.59
N CYS A 72 2.91 1.79 -9.47
CA CYS A 72 2.79 2.82 -8.45
C CYS A 72 1.90 3.94 -8.97
N LEU A 73 0.78 4.17 -8.30
CA LEU A 73 -0.27 5.10 -8.74
C LEU A 73 -0.46 6.25 -7.76
N ARG A 74 -0.83 7.41 -8.30
CA ARG A 74 -1.52 8.49 -7.60
C ARG A 74 -2.95 8.57 -8.12
N VAL A 75 -3.91 8.43 -7.24
CA VAL A 75 -5.35 8.49 -7.57
C VAL A 75 -5.98 9.64 -6.81
N THR A 76 -6.69 10.50 -7.51
CA THR A 76 -7.59 11.50 -6.92
C THR A 76 -9.02 11.11 -7.25
N GLY A 77 -9.92 11.18 -6.27
CA GLY A 77 -11.30 10.79 -6.48
C GLY A 77 -12.18 11.08 -5.27
N THR A 78 -13.46 10.79 -5.41
CA THR A 78 -14.47 10.98 -4.36
C THR A 78 -14.80 9.66 -3.70
N VAL A 79 -14.83 9.65 -2.38
CA VAL A 79 -15.23 8.46 -1.60
C VAL A 79 -16.75 8.29 -1.71
N ARG A 80 -17.19 7.07 -2.04
CA ARG A 80 -18.62 6.69 -2.00
C ARG A 80 -18.82 5.35 -1.32
N ARG A 81 -20.07 5.04 -0.96
CA ARG A 81 -20.46 3.72 -0.48
C ARG A 81 -20.41 2.71 -1.63
N ARG A 82 -19.86 1.52 -1.37
CA ARG A 82 -19.89 0.41 -2.34
C ARG A 82 -21.29 -0.15 -2.48
N GLU A 83 -21.66 -0.49 -3.69
CA GLU A 83 -22.91 -1.24 -3.95
C GLU A 83 -22.82 -2.67 -3.40
N SER A 84 -21.66 -3.32 -3.58
CA SER A 84 -21.37 -4.66 -3.06
C SER A 84 -20.30 -4.60 -1.99
N VAL A 85 -20.69 -4.78 -0.73
CA VAL A 85 -19.79 -4.73 0.42
C VAL A 85 -18.82 -5.91 0.41
N ASN A 86 -17.53 -5.63 0.61
CA ASN A 86 -16.49 -6.65 0.77
C ASN A 86 -16.08 -6.77 2.25
N ALA A 87 -16.68 -7.70 2.98
CA ALA A 87 -16.37 -7.91 4.40
C ALA A 87 -14.94 -8.43 4.70
N LYS A 88 -14.15 -8.79 3.66
CA LYS A 88 -12.79 -9.33 3.83
C LYS A 88 -11.73 -8.25 4.03
N ILE A 89 -12.03 -7.01 3.68
CA ILE A 89 -11.13 -5.87 3.84
C ILE A 89 -11.75 -4.79 4.71
N ARG A 90 -10.90 -4.06 5.43
CA ARG A 90 -11.35 -3.02 6.37
C ARG A 90 -12.15 -1.91 5.68
N THR A 91 -11.75 -1.52 4.48
CA THR A 91 -12.35 -0.45 3.69
C THR A 91 -13.54 -0.92 2.85
N GLY A 92 -13.98 -2.16 3.02
CA GLY A 92 -14.92 -2.83 2.12
C GLY A 92 -16.33 -2.27 2.06
N GLN A 93 -16.68 -1.27 2.88
CA GLN A 93 -17.93 -0.51 2.84
C GLN A 93 -17.89 0.63 1.82
N VAL A 94 -16.69 1.07 1.46
CA VAL A 94 -16.47 2.25 0.63
C VAL A 94 -15.55 1.95 -0.56
N GLU A 95 -15.60 2.83 -1.55
CA GLU A 95 -14.72 2.84 -2.71
C GLU A 95 -14.42 4.28 -3.11
N VAL A 96 -13.40 4.49 -3.93
CA VAL A 96 -13.02 5.81 -4.45
C VAL A 96 -13.34 5.86 -5.93
N VAL A 97 -14.26 6.73 -6.32
CA VAL A 97 -14.53 7.02 -7.74
C VAL A 97 -13.46 7.97 -8.23
N ALA A 98 -12.61 7.48 -9.13
CA ALA A 98 -11.47 8.23 -9.64
C ALA A 98 -11.89 9.37 -10.54
N THR A 99 -11.36 10.56 -10.26
CA THR A 99 -11.44 11.75 -11.15
C THR A 99 -10.10 11.99 -11.86
N ALA A 100 -9.00 11.44 -11.33
CA ALA A 100 -7.69 11.44 -11.97
C ALA A 100 -6.88 10.21 -11.52
N ILE A 101 -6.18 9.60 -12.46
CA ILE A 101 -5.21 8.52 -12.20
C ILE A 101 -3.90 8.89 -12.89
N GLU A 102 -2.82 8.85 -12.15
CA GLU A 102 -1.47 9.08 -12.65
C GLU A 102 -0.60 7.87 -12.31
N VAL A 103 0.02 7.28 -13.32
CA VAL A 103 1.04 6.24 -13.14
C VAL A 103 2.35 6.93 -12.79
N LEU A 104 2.76 6.81 -11.53
CA LEU A 104 4.02 7.38 -11.04
C LEU A 104 5.22 6.55 -11.47
N ASN A 105 5.03 5.23 -11.56
CA ASN A 105 6.02 4.28 -12.04
C ASN A 105 5.34 2.99 -12.48
N GLU A 106 5.69 2.51 -13.65
CA GLU A 106 5.30 1.20 -14.15
C GLU A 106 6.20 0.13 -13.55
N ALA A 107 5.62 -1.01 -13.19
CA ALA A 107 6.36 -2.14 -12.64
C ALA A 107 6.79 -3.10 -13.76
N GLU A 108 8.03 -3.56 -13.71
CA GLU A 108 8.44 -4.71 -14.53
C GLU A 108 7.76 -6.00 -14.02
N PRO A 109 7.63 -7.04 -14.88
CA PRO A 109 7.09 -8.33 -14.45
C PRO A 109 7.81 -8.86 -13.21
N LEU A 110 7.05 -9.12 -12.14
CA LEU A 110 7.62 -9.57 -10.89
C LEU A 110 7.97 -11.06 -10.91
N PRO A 111 9.05 -11.48 -10.24
CA PRO A 111 9.43 -12.89 -10.13
C PRO A 111 8.44 -13.74 -9.30
N PHE A 112 7.63 -13.12 -8.47
CA PHE A 112 6.52 -13.70 -7.72
C PHE A 112 5.59 -12.60 -7.21
N HIS A 113 4.32 -12.95 -6.96
CA HIS A 113 3.36 -12.03 -6.37
C HIS A 113 3.42 -12.10 -4.84
N HIS A 114 3.07 -10.99 -4.16
CA HIS A 114 3.16 -10.90 -2.70
C HIS A 114 2.20 -11.87 -1.95
N HIS A 115 1.21 -12.45 -2.61
CA HIS A 115 0.33 -13.49 -2.05
C HIS A 115 0.85 -14.92 -2.29
N GLU A 116 1.91 -15.08 -3.09
CA GLU A 116 2.58 -16.35 -3.31
C GLU A 116 3.60 -16.62 -2.20
N ASN A 117 3.92 -17.89 -1.99
CA ASN A 117 4.91 -18.30 -1.00
C ASN A 117 6.06 -19.09 -1.68
N PRO A 118 6.93 -18.40 -2.43
CA PRO A 118 8.05 -19.04 -3.11
C PRO A 118 9.09 -19.60 -2.12
N GLY A 119 10.00 -20.42 -2.62
CA GLY A 119 11.11 -20.95 -1.83
C GLY A 119 12.00 -19.87 -1.21
N GLU A 120 12.73 -20.21 -0.16
CA GLU A 120 13.53 -19.27 0.63
C GLU A 120 14.58 -18.54 -0.21
N ASP A 121 15.25 -19.21 -1.14
CA ASP A 121 16.28 -18.63 -2.01
C ASP A 121 15.71 -17.46 -2.84
N ILE A 122 14.51 -17.63 -3.40
CA ILE A 122 13.83 -16.59 -4.18
C ILE A 122 13.42 -15.43 -3.28
N ARG A 123 12.89 -15.71 -2.10
CA ARG A 123 12.50 -14.70 -1.10
C ARG A 123 13.69 -13.88 -0.61
N LEU A 124 14.85 -14.51 -0.40
CA LEU A 124 16.08 -13.83 0.00
C LEU A 124 16.66 -13.00 -1.14
N LYS A 125 16.66 -13.52 -2.37
CA LYS A 125 17.12 -12.79 -3.56
C LYS A 125 16.29 -11.54 -3.84
N TYR A 126 14.97 -11.64 -3.72
CA TYR A 126 14.03 -10.54 -3.95
C TYR A 126 13.41 -10.05 -2.64
N ARG A 127 14.25 -9.82 -1.63
CA ARG A 127 13.83 -9.49 -0.26
C ARG A 127 12.89 -8.30 -0.17
N TYR A 128 13.06 -7.29 -1.02
CA TYR A 128 12.21 -6.11 -1.09
C TYR A 128 10.76 -6.44 -1.48
N LEU A 129 10.52 -7.48 -2.29
CA LEU A 129 9.18 -7.99 -2.59
C LEU A 129 8.62 -8.84 -1.43
N ASP A 130 9.43 -9.75 -0.88
CA ASP A 130 9.04 -10.58 0.25
C ASP A 130 8.61 -9.72 1.47
N LEU A 131 9.25 -8.57 1.70
CA LEU A 131 8.88 -7.63 2.75
C LEU A 131 7.51 -6.98 2.54
N ARG A 132 6.93 -7.01 1.34
CA ARG A 132 5.55 -6.57 1.06
C ARG A 132 4.50 -7.61 1.41
N HIS A 133 4.89 -8.87 1.60
CA HIS A 133 3.98 -9.94 2.02
C HIS A 133 3.31 -9.59 3.34
N PRO A 134 1.97 -9.76 3.49
CA PRO A 134 1.22 -9.33 4.68
C PRO A 134 1.78 -9.88 5.99
N GLU A 135 2.20 -11.15 6.01
CA GLU A 135 2.79 -11.77 7.20
C GLU A 135 4.15 -11.14 7.56
N MET A 136 4.99 -10.81 6.58
CA MET A 136 6.26 -10.11 6.82
C MET A 136 6.03 -8.70 7.34
N GLN A 137 5.05 -7.98 6.78
CA GLN A 137 4.63 -6.67 7.29
C GLN A 137 4.14 -6.76 8.74
N ARG A 138 3.34 -7.78 9.08
CA ARG A 138 2.89 -8.03 10.45
C ARG A 138 4.07 -8.26 11.39
N ARG A 139 5.03 -9.11 11.01
CA ARG A 139 6.24 -9.41 11.80
C ARG A 139 7.07 -8.16 12.05
N MET A 140 7.31 -7.36 11.02
CA MET A 140 8.04 -6.09 11.12
C MET A 140 7.35 -5.11 12.07
N ARG A 141 6.03 -4.94 11.94
CA ARG A 141 5.24 -4.08 12.84
C ARG A 141 5.30 -4.54 14.30
N VAL A 142 5.16 -5.84 14.56
CA VAL A 142 5.25 -6.39 15.93
C VAL A 142 6.64 -6.13 16.51
N ARG A 143 7.70 -6.42 15.76
CA ARG A 143 9.08 -6.17 16.19
C ARG A 143 9.31 -4.70 16.53
N THR A 144 8.93 -3.79 15.65
CA THR A 144 9.09 -2.35 15.85
C THR A 144 8.34 -1.86 17.08
N LYS A 145 7.08 -2.28 17.26
CA LYS A 145 6.27 -1.91 18.42
C LYS A 145 6.87 -2.44 19.72
N LEU A 146 7.34 -3.68 19.72
CA LEU A 146 7.98 -4.32 20.89
C LEU A 146 9.24 -3.55 21.32
N VAL A 147 10.16 -3.29 20.38
CA VAL A 147 11.40 -2.57 20.65
C VAL A 147 11.10 -1.15 21.17
N SER A 148 10.17 -0.44 20.53
CA SER A 148 9.76 0.90 20.96
C SER A 148 9.12 0.89 22.36
N ALA A 149 8.31 -0.11 22.68
CA ALA A 149 7.71 -0.24 24.01
C ALA A 149 8.77 -0.52 25.08
N LEU A 150 9.73 -1.40 24.79
CA LEU A 150 10.84 -1.75 25.68
C LEU A 150 11.72 -0.51 25.97
N ARG A 151 12.10 0.23 24.94
CA ARG A 151 12.87 1.48 25.08
C ARG A 151 12.15 2.49 25.96
N ARG A 152 10.87 2.78 25.67
CA ARG A 152 10.08 3.70 26.51
C ARG A 152 9.94 3.25 27.95
N TRP A 153 9.81 1.93 28.18
CA TRP A 153 9.70 1.37 29.54
C TRP A 153 10.99 1.54 30.34
N LEU A 154 12.15 1.31 29.71
CA LEU A 154 13.47 1.51 30.31
C LEU A 154 13.75 3.00 30.54
N ASP A 155 13.51 3.84 29.55
CA ASP A 155 13.67 5.30 29.64
C ASP A 155 12.86 5.88 30.81
N GLY A 156 11.60 5.48 30.97
CA GLY A 156 10.75 5.87 32.10
C GLY A 156 11.24 5.41 33.47
N ARG A 157 12.30 4.56 33.53
CA ARG A 157 12.97 4.11 34.76
C ARG A 157 14.38 4.66 34.91
N GLY A 158 14.76 5.64 34.07
CA GLY A 158 16.05 6.32 34.15
C GLY A 158 17.21 5.56 33.45
N PHE A 159 16.92 4.52 32.67
CA PHE A 159 17.93 3.90 31.81
C PHE A 159 18.10 4.72 30.54
N GLN A 160 19.33 4.81 30.06
CA GLN A 160 19.67 5.50 28.82
C GLN A 160 20.03 4.50 27.73
N ASP A 161 19.48 4.66 26.53
CA ASP A 161 19.82 3.88 25.34
C ASP A 161 21.01 4.57 24.64
N ILE A 162 22.21 4.00 24.79
CA ILE A 162 23.44 4.56 24.27
C ILE A 162 23.87 3.76 23.04
N GLU A 163 23.92 4.44 21.89
CA GLU A 163 24.48 3.87 20.66
C GLU A 163 26.03 3.89 20.76
N THR A 164 26.63 2.72 20.62
CA THR A 164 28.08 2.57 20.53
C THR A 164 28.52 2.34 19.08
N PRO A 165 29.76 2.71 18.68
CA PRO A 165 30.25 2.42 17.35
C PRO A 165 30.22 0.93 17.03
N ILE A 166 29.63 0.56 15.89
CA ILE A 166 29.59 -0.84 15.42
C ILE A 166 30.90 -1.22 14.71
N LEU A 167 31.47 -0.24 13.96
CA LEU A 167 32.74 -0.41 13.27
C LEU A 167 33.86 0.18 14.12
N THR A 168 34.82 -0.65 14.45
CA THR A 168 36.01 -0.27 15.21
C THR A 168 37.27 -0.57 14.38
N ARG A 169 38.40 0.06 14.75
CA ARG A 169 39.68 -0.31 14.22
C ARG A 169 40.05 -1.70 14.73
N ALA A 170 40.70 -2.51 13.88
CA ALA A 170 41.18 -3.83 14.30
C ALA A 170 42.03 -3.73 15.58
N THR A 171 41.70 -4.57 16.56
CA THR A 171 42.48 -4.69 17.81
C THR A 171 43.34 -5.94 17.76
N PRO A 172 44.44 -6.01 18.58
CA PRO A 172 45.28 -7.21 18.63
C PRO A 172 44.58 -8.47 19.12
N GLU A 173 43.38 -8.31 19.71
CA GLU A 173 42.60 -9.39 20.30
C GLU A 173 41.48 -9.92 19.35
N GLY A 174 41.35 -9.38 18.12
CA GLY A 174 40.37 -9.82 17.10
C GLY A 174 39.77 -8.71 16.29
#